data_63d98c5cb4de3e76fd4bc4aa03bc5f1d
#
_entry.id   63d98c5cb4de3e76fd4bc4aa03bc5f1d
#
_cell.length_a   1.000
_cell.length_b   1.000
_cell.length_c   1.000
_cell.angle_alpha   90.00
_cell.angle_beta   90.00
_cell.angle_gamma   90.00
#
_symmetry.space_group_name_H-M   'P 1'
#
loop_
_entity.id
_entity.type
_entity.pdbx_description
1 polymer ?
#
loop_
_entity_poly.entity_id
_entity_poly.type
_entity_poly.pdbx_seq_one_letter_code
_entity_poly.pdbx_strand_id
1 'polypeptide(L)'
;MITCTFAGHREVFGSCTQKIENALETLIENEDTLYCYVGGMGEFDGFSAAAVRNLKRKYPNKEIRLTLVLPYMQQKLNEYKEYYETSFDDILIPAELAEIHYKRAIPARNRWLVDNSDYLIAMIWRDYGGAYTTLRYAQKQGKKIILLER
;
A
#
# COMPACT_ATOMS: atom_id res chain seq x y z
N MET A 1 -12.68 -12.08 -3.04
CA MET A 1 -11.88 -10.86 -3.23
C MET A 1 -11.03 -10.58 -2.00
N ILE A 2 -9.77 -10.27 -2.20
CA ILE A 2 -8.85 -9.91 -1.13
C ILE A 2 -8.42 -8.47 -1.31
N THR A 3 -8.34 -7.72 -0.21
CA THR A 3 -7.78 -6.37 -0.17
C THR A 3 -6.51 -6.37 0.66
N CYS A 4 -5.50 -5.64 0.21
CA CYS A 4 -4.17 -5.63 0.81
C CYS A 4 -3.60 -4.22 0.85
N THR A 5 -2.91 -3.89 1.93
CA THR A 5 -2.10 -2.67 2.00
C THR A 5 -0.71 -2.97 2.55
N PHE A 6 0.14 -1.98 2.59
CA PHE A 6 1.56 -2.14 2.85
C PHE A 6 2.04 -1.13 3.89
N ALA A 7 2.98 -1.53 4.73
CA ALA A 7 3.63 -0.63 5.67
C ALA A 7 5.12 -0.95 5.76
N GLY A 8 5.96 0.04 5.48
CA GLY A 8 7.40 -0.08 5.57
C GLY A 8 8.03 1.28 5.75
N HIS A 9 9.26 1.29 6.24
CA HIS A 9 9.98 2.53 6.45
C HIS A 9 10.32 3.21 5.13
N ARG A 10 10.44 4.54 5.15
CA ARG A 10 10.72 5.31 3.93
C ARG A 10 12.04 4.94 3.29
N GLU A 11 13.01 4.51 4.11
CA GLU A 11 14.32 4.08 3.63
C GLU A 11 14.44 2.57 3.79
N VAL A 12 14.77 1.88 2.70
CA VAL A 12 14.95 0.44 2.67
C VAL A 12 16.33 0.14 2.10
N PHE A 13 17.04 -0.80 2.71
CA PHE A 13 18.37 -1.18 2.24
C PHE A 13 18.24 -2.26 1.15
N GLY A 14 18.29 -1.81 -0.11
CA GLY A 14 18.14 -2.69 -1.25
C GLY A 14 16.68 -2.91 -1.63
N SER A 15 16.47 -3.59 -2.76
CA SER A 15 15.13 -3.87 -3.26
C SER A 15 14.46 -5.01 -2.48
N CYS A 16 13.22 -4.80 -2.09
CA CYS A 16 12.40 -5.83 -1.46
C CYS A 16 11.21 -6.26 -2.36
N THR A 17 11.23 -5.85 -3.62
CA THR A 17 10.15 -6.15 -4.58
C THR A 17 9.82 -7.63 -4.65
N GLN A 18 10.84 -8.49 -4.73
CA GLN A 18 10.62 -9.94 -4.85
C GLN A 18 9.98 -10.52 -3.58
N LYS A 19 10.37 -10.05 -2.42
CA LYS A 19 9.77 -10.51 -1.15
C LYS A 19 8.29 -10.13 -1.08
N ILE A 20 7.96 -8.92 -1.50
CA ILE A 20 6.58 -8.45 -1.55
C ILE A 20 5.79 -9.26 -2.57
N GLU A 21 6.35 -9.47 -3.75
CA GLU A 21 5.71 -10.24 -4.81
C GLU A 21 5.41 -11.68 -4.36
N ASN A 22 6.36 -12.32 -3.67
CA ASN A 22 6.15 -13.67 -3.15
C ASN A 22 5.00 -13.70 -2.14
N ALA A 23 4.90 -12.70 -1.26
CA ALA A 23 3.80 -12.60 -0.32
C ALA A 23 2.46 -12.42 -1.04
N LEU A 24 2.43 -11.56 -2.05
CA LEU A 24 1.21 -11.34 -2.85
C LEU A 24 0.79 -12.61 -3.59
N GLU A 25 1.73 -13.40 -4.09
CA GLU A 25 1.41 -14.66 -4.76
C GLU A 25 0.69 -15.64 -3.84
N THR A 26 1.06 -15.67 -2.56
CA THR A 26 0.36 -16.54 -1.61
C THR A 26 -1.10 -16.12 -1.41
N LEU A 27 -1.37 -14.82 -1.52
CA LEU A 27 -2.74 -14.31 -1.35
C LEU A 27 -3.64 -14.67 -2.52
N ILE A 28 -3.09 -14.76 -3.73
CA ILE A 28 -3.89 -14.99 -4.94
C ILE A 28 -3.95 -16.43 -5.39
N GLU A 29 -3.36 -17.37 -4.66
CA GLU A 29 -3.36 -18.78 -5.06
C GLU A 29 -4.77 -19.32 -5.31
N ASN A 30 -5.73 -18.93 -4.46
CA ASN A 30 -7.12 -19.39 -4.54
C ASN A 30 -8.11 -18.24 -4.77
N GLU A 31 -7.61 -17.09 -5.23
CA GLU A 31 -8.43 -15.90 -5.44
C GLU A 31 -8.21 -15.36 -6.85
N ASP A 32 -9.26 -14.84 -7.46
CA ASP A 32 -9.20 -14.22 -8.78
C ASP A 32 -9.13 -12.70 -8.73
N THR A 33 -9.41 -12.11 -7.57
CA THR A 33 -9.48 -10.65 -7.40
C THR A 33 -8.66 -10.20 -6.21
N LEU A 34 -7.70 -9.28 -6.46
CA LEU A 34 -6.84 -8.69 -5.44
C LEU A 34 -6.79 -7.17 -5.65
N TYR A 35 -7.21 -6.41 -4.66
CA TYR A 35 -7.13 -4.95 -4.68
C TYR A 35 -6.06 -4.51 -3.69
N CYS A 36 -5.04 -3.80 -4.21
CA CYS A 36 -3.90 -3.34 -3.43
C CYS A 36 -3.92 -1.83 -3.29
N TYR A 37 -3.75 -1.35 -2.07
CA TYR A 37 -3.72 0.08 -1.75
C TYR A 37 -2.32 0.48 -1.32
N VAL A 38 -1.75 1.52 -1.93
CA VAL A 38 -0.44 2.06 -1.57
C VAL A 38 -0.55 3.54 -1.23
N GLY A 39 0.29 4.00 -0.32
CA GLY A 39 0.30 5.40 0.11
C GLY A 39 1.18 6.32 -0.74
N GLY A 40 2.06 5.75 -1.54
CA GLY A 40 2.91 6.53 -2.44
C GLY A 40 3.99 7.35 -1.77
N MET A 41 4.41 7.00 -0.56
CA MET A 41 5.44 7.72 0.18
C MET A 41 6.56 6.77 0.63
N GLY A 42 7.78 7.09 0.20
CA GLY A 42 8.98 6.34 0.58
C GLY A 42 9.26 5.14 -0.31
N GLU A 43 10.42 4.51 -0.06
CA GLU A 43 10.92 3.43 -0.90
C GLU A 43 10.07 2.16 -0.81
N PHE A 44 9.60 1.81 0.38
CA PHE A 44 8.80 0.60 0.55
C PHE A 44 7.51 0.66 -0.26
N ASP A 45 6.84 1.80 -0.26
CA ASP A 45 5.64 1.99 -1.07
C ASP A 45 5.95 1.86 -2.56
N GLY A 46 7.10 2.37 -3.00
CA GLY A 46 7.55 2.23 -4.39
C GLY A 46 7.80 0.78 -4.78
N PHE A 47 8.47 0.02 -3.92
CA PHE A 47 8.70 -1.40 -4.16
C PHE A 47 7.41 -2.20 -4.12
N SER A 48 6.48 -1.82 -3.25
CA SER A 48 5.16 -2.46 -3.17
C SER A 48 4.38 -2.25 -4.47
N ALA A 49 4.36 -1.02 -4.98
CA ALA A 49 3.69 -0.73 -6.26
C ALA A 49 4.32 -1.51 -7.41
N ALA A 50 5.66 -1.57 -7.46
CA ALA A 50 6.37 -2.35 -8.47
C ALA A 50 6.02 -3.84 -8.40
N ALA A 51 5.93 -4.40 -7.19
CA ALA A 51 5.55 -5.79 -6.99
C ALA A 51 4.14 -6.08 -7.51
N VAL A 52 3.20 -5.20 -7.24
CA VAL A 52 1.82 -5.35 -7.74
C VAL A 52 1.79 -5.29 -9.26
N ARG A 53 2.53 -4.37 -9.88
CA ARG A 53 2.60 -4.28 -11.35
C ARG A 53 3.19 -5.54 -11.96
N ASN A 54 4.23 -6.11 -11.35
CA ASN A 54 4.82 -7.37 -11.80
C ASN A 54 3.80 -8.51 -11.72
N LEU A 55 3.05 -8.55 -10.62
CA LEU A 55 2.03 -9.57 -10.42
C LEU A 55 0.92 -9.47 -11.47
N LYS A 56 0.49 -8.26 -11.82
CA LYS A 56 -0.51 -8.03 -12.86
C LYS A 56 -0.05 -8.60 -14.21
N ARG A 57 1.21 -8.39 -14.57
CA ARG A 57 1.77 -8.91 -15.83
C ARG A 57 1.87 -10.43 -15.79
N LYS A 58 2.19 -11.01 -14.63
CA LYS A 58 2.34 -12.45 -14.48
C LYS A 58 1.00 -13.19 -14.52
N TYR A 59 -0.07 -12.56 -14.03
CA TYR A 59 -1.40 -13.16 -13.94
C TYR A 59 -2.46 -12.32 -14.67
N PRO A 60 -2.38 -12.26 -16.02
CA PRO A 60 -3.28 -11.39 -16.80
C PRO A 60 -4.75 -11.80 -16.73
N ASN A 61 -5.05 -13.04 -16.32
CA ASN A 61 -6.41 -13.54 -16.20
C ASN A 61 -7.04 -13.25 -14.84
N LYS A 62 -6.27 -12.69 -13.91
CA LYS A 62 -6.78 -12.30 -12.58
C LYS A 62 -7.03 -10.79 -12.54
N GLU A 63 -8.02 -10.38 -11.77
CA GLU A 63 -8.28 -8.96 -11.55
C GLU A 63 -7.41 -8.46 -10.40
N ILE A 64 -6.31 -7.81 -10.74
CA ILE A 64 -5.38 -7.24 -9.77
C ILE A 64 -5.34 -5.74 -10.00
N ARG A 65 -5.72 -4.95 -8.99
CA ARG A 65 -5.78 -3.49 -9.11
C ARG A 65 -4.85 -2.84 -8.10
N LEU A 66 -4.17 -1.80 -8.56
CA LEU A 66 -3.28 -0.98 -7.76
C LEU A 66 -3.88 0.42 -7.62
N THR A 67 -4.27 0.78 -6.39
CA THR A 67 -4.86 2.08 -6.08
C THR A 67 -3.88 2.90 -5.23
N LEU A 68 -3.58 4.10 -5.69
CA LEU A 68 -2.83 5.08 -4.90
C LEU A 68 -3.82 5.84 -4.02
N VAL A 69 -3.61 5.80 -2.71
CA VAL A 69 -4.49 6.47 -1.74
C VAL A 69 -3.73 7.62 -1.11
N LEU A 70 -4.17 8.84 -1.38
CA LEU A 70 -3.51 10.05 -0.94
C LEU A 70 -4.23 10.66 0.27
N PRO A 71 -3.48 11.29 1.19
CA PRO A 71 -4.08 11.93 2.36
C PRO A 71 -4.77 13.25 2.02
N TYR A 72 -4.34 13.90 0.93
CA TYR A 72 -4.87 15.18 0.44
C TYR A 72 -4.40 15.39 -1.00
N MET A 73 -4.99 16.37 -1.67
CA MET A 73 -4.59 16.73 -3.04
C MET A 73 -3.14 17.22 -3.06
N GLN A 74 -2.36 16.74 -4.01
CA GLN A 74 -0.97 17.13 -4.20
C GLN A 74 -0.76 17.71 -5.59
N GLN A 75 -0.04 18.81 -5.68
CA GLN A 75 0.23 19.48 -6.95
C GLN A 75 0.93 18.57 -7.97
N LYS A 76 1.78 17.68 -7.49
CA LYS A 76 2.51 16.74 -8.36
C LYS A 76 1.60 15.84 -9.20
N LEU A 77 0.34 15.63 -8.78
CA LEU A 77 -0.62 14.86 -9.58
C LEU A 77 -0.91 15.55 -10.90
N ASN A 78 -0.97 16.87 -10.91
CA ASN A 78 -1.21 17.64 -12.14
C ASN A 78 0.08 17.79 -12.96
N GLU A 79 1.22 17.97 -12.29
CA GLU A 79 2.52 18.11 -12.95
C GLU A 79 2.99 16.83 -13.65
N TYR A 80 2.69 15.67 -13.05
CA TYR A 80 3.08 14.36 -13.59
C TYR A 80 1.87 13.50 -13.90
N LYS A 81 0.84 14.11 -14.46
CA LYS A 81 -0.45 13.49 -14.70
C LYS A 81 -0.34 12.17 -15.46
N GLU A 82 0.42 12.17 -16.57
CA GLU A 82 0.59 10.97 -17.39
C GLU A 82 1.23 9.83 -16.58
N TYR A 83 2.26 10.13 -15.80
CA TYR A 83 2.91 9.12 -14.96
C TYR A 83 1.92 8.49 -13.99
N TYR A 84 1.13 9.31 -13.28
CA TYR A 84 0.17 8.79 -12.30
C TYR A 84 -0.96 8.01 -12.96
N GLU A 85 -1.49 8.48 -14.07
CA GLU A 85 -2.58 7.80 -14.77
C GLU A 85 -2.16 6.46 -15.38
N THR A 86 -0.88 6.34 -15.79
CA THR A 86 -0.38 5.09 -16.37
C THR A 86 0.18 4.13 -15.32
N SER A 87 0.61 4.63 -14.17
CA SER A 87 1.27 3.83 -13.14
C SER A 87 0.31 3.21 -12.13
N PHE A 88 -0.90 3.75 -11.99
CA PHE A 88 -1.92 3.28 -11.05
C PHE A 88 -3.24 3.07 -11.75
N ASP A 89 -3.98 2.04 -11.34
CA ASP A 89 -5.32 1.80 -11.88
C ASP A 89 -6.30 2.85 -11.38
N ASP A 90 -6.15 3.27 -10.12
CA ASP A 90 -7.00 4.27 -9.50
C ASP A 90 -6.16 5.19 -8.61
N ILE A 91 -6.62 6.42 -8.45
CA ILE A 91 -6.07 7.38 -7.49
C ILE A 91 -7.23 7.87 -6.64
N LEU A 92 -7.11 7.70 -5.32
CA LEU A 92 -8.18 7.99 -4.39
C LEU A 92 -7.73 8.94 -3.30
N ILE A 93 -8.53 9.97 -3.05
CA ILE A 93 -8.45 10.78 -1.84
C ILE A 93 -9.74 10.51 -1.07
N PRO A 94 -9.70 9.74 0.03
CA PRO A 94 -10.92 9.39 0.74
C PRO A 94 -11.68 10.62 1.22
N ALA A 95 -12.98 10.65 0.98
CA ALA A 95 -13.83 11.78 1.39
C ALA A 95 -13.78 12.01 2.90
N GLU A 96 -13.63 10.95 3.67
CA GLU A 96 -13.53 11.00 5.14
C GLU A 96 -12.33 11.82 5.62
N LEU A 97 -11.31 12.01 4.77
CA LEU A 97 -10.10 12.75 5.11
C LEU A 97 -10.19 14.24 4.77
N ALA A 98 -11.24 14.66 4.07
CA ALA A 98 -11.37 16.03 3.55
C ALA A 98 -11.34 17.10 4.66
N GLU A 99 -11.87 16.79 5.84
CA GLU A 99 -11.92 17.72 6.98
C GLU A 99 -10.79 17.52 7.99
N ILE A 100 -9.88 16.58 7.71
CA ILE A 100 -8.74 16.32 8.58
C ILE A 100 -7.67 17.39 8.32
N HIS A 101 -7.16 18.02 9.37
CA HIS A 101 -6.08 18.98 9.25
C HIS A 101 -4.87 18.29 8.60
N TYR A 102 -4.21 18.99 7.65
CA TYR A 102 -3.14 18.36 6.86
C TYR A 102 -2.02 17.74 7.69
N LYS A 103 -1.73 18.25 8.89
CA LYS A 103 -0.72 17.69 9.80
C LYS A 103 -1.10 16.31 10.34
N ARG A 104 -2.38 15.96 10.33
CA ARG A 104 -2.88 14.66 10.78
C ARG A 104 -3.37 13.79 9.63
N ALA A 105 -3.29 14.29 8.42
CA ALA A 105 -3.84 13.62 7.25
C ALA A 105 -3.10 12.31 6.92
N ILE A 106 -1.78 12.29 7.03
CA ILE A 106 -0.99 11.08 6.74
C ILE A 106 -1.31 9.96 7.73
N PRO A 107 -1.28 10.16 9.06
CA PRO A 107 -1.72 9.13 9.99
C PRO A 107 -3.17 8.68 9.76
N ALA A 108 -4.07 9.60 9.45
CA ALA A 108 -5.47 9.27 9.17
C ALA A 108 -5.60 8.41 7.91
N ARG A 109 -4.84 8.75 6.84
CA ARG A 109 -4.79 7.96 5.61
C ARG A 109 -4.26 6.56 5.90
N ASN A 110 -3.22 6.44 6.72
CA ASN A 110 -2.65 5.13 7.07
C ASN A 110 -3.68 4.26 7.81
N ARG A 111 -4.47 4.83 8.69
CA ARG A 111 -5.56 4.09 9.34
C ARG A 111 -6.63 3.69 8.34
N TRP A 112 -6.96 4.57 7.40
CA TRP A 112 -7.91 4.25 6.33
C TRP A 112 -7.44 3.05 5.51
N LEU A 113 -6.16 3.00 5.18
CA LEU A 113 -5.56 1.87 4.44
C LEU A 113 -5.78 0.55 5.19
N VAL A 114 -5.50 0.54 6.48
CA VAL A 114 -5.69 -0.64 7.32
C VAL A 114 -7.17 -1.01 7.42
N ASP A 115 -8.02 -0.03 7.72
CA ASP A 115 -9.45 -0.26 7.91
C ASP A 115 -10.12 -0.85 6.66
N ASN A 116 -9.64 -0.50 5.48
CA ASN A 116 -10.20 -0.93 4.21
C ASN A 116 -9.47 -2.11 3.57
N SER A 117 -8.61 -2.79 4.33
CA SER A 117 -7.84 -3.93 3.84
C SER A 117 -8.02 -5.14 4.73
N ASP A 118 -7.95 -6.33 4.12
CA ASP A 118 -7.97 -7.60 4.84
C ASP A 118 -6.58 -7.95 5.37
N TYR A 119 -5.55 -7.59 4.59
CA TYR A 119 -4.16 -7.95 4.85
C TYR A 119 -3.26 -6.72 4.90
N LEU A 120 -2.27 -6.77 5.79
CA LEU A 120 -1.15 -5.83 5.80
C LEU A 120 0.13 -6.60 5.52
N ILE A 121 0.86 -6.21 4.50
CA ILE A 121 2.21 -6.71 4.25
C ILE A 121 3.18 -5.65 4.79
N ALA A 122 4.01 -6.03 5.75
CA ALA A 122 4.85 -5.06 6.47
C ALA A 122 6.29 -5.53 6.55
N MET A 123 7.21 -4.55 6.45
CA MET A 123 8.63 -4.76 6.70
C MET A 123 9.08 -3.70 7.71
N ILE A 124 9.20 -4.09 8.97
CA ILE A 124 9.44 -3.20 10.10
C ILE A 124 10.68 -3.65 10.85
N TRP A 125 11.67 -2.78 11.00
CA TRP A 125 12.89 -3.05 11.77
C TRP A 125 13.15 -2.04 12.88
N ARG A 126 12.24 -1.07 13.05
CA ARG A 126 12.29 -0.06 14.11
C ARG A 126 10.99 -0.07 14.88
N ASP A 127 11.05 0.27 16.16
CA ASP A 127 9.88 0.34 17.03
C ASP A 127 9.34 1.78 17.17
N TYR A 128 9.49 2.58 16.11
CA TYR A 128 8.99 3.95 16.02
C TYR A 128 8.73 4.34 14.56
N GLY A 129 8.02 5.46 14.38
CA GLY A 129 7.71 6.00 13.06
C GLY A 129 6.36 5.55 12.51
N GLY A 130 5.99 6.12 11.37
CA GLY A 130 4.67 5.91 10.78
C GLY A 130 4.37 4.47 10.41
N ALA A 131 5.36 3.75 9.85
CA ALA A 131 5.17 2.36 9.47
C ALA A 131 4.95 1.47 10.69
N TYR A 132 5.72 1.68 11.76
CA TYR A 132 5.52 0.95 13.01
C TYR A 132 4.15 1.23 13.62
N THR A 133 3.74 2.50 13.64
CA THR A 133 2.43 2.90 14.13
C THR A 133 1.31 2.23 13.35
N THR A 134 1.46 2.16 12.02
CA THR A 134 0.50 1.48 11.15
C THR A 134 0.41 -0.01 11.47
N LEU A 135 1.56 -0.67 11.65
CA LEU A 135 1.59 -2.09 12.05
C LEU A 135 0.86 -2.31 13.36
N ARG A 136 1.13 -1.49 14.37
CA ARG A 136 0.48 -1.61 15.68
C ARG A 136 -1.03 -1.40 15.57
N TYR A 137 -1.45 -0.45 14.75
CA TYR A 137 -2.87 -0.23 14.51
C TYR A 137 -3.53 -1.45 13.87
N ALA A 138 -2.88 -2.04 12.86
CA ALA A 138 -3.40 -3.23 12.19
C ALA A 138 -3.51 -4.42 13.15
N GLN A 139 -2.53 -4.59 14.03
CA GLN A 139 -2.57 -5.62 15.07
C GLN A 139 -3.76 -5.41 16.00
N LYS A 140 -3.97 -4.16 16.42
CA LYS A 140 -5.08 -3.81 17.31
C LYS A 140 -6.44 -4.06 16.65
N GLN A 141 -6.54 -3.84 15.34
CA GLN A 141 -7.77 -4.07 14.57
C GLN A 141 -7.97 -5.53 14.19
N GLY A 142 -7.06 -6.42 14.58
CA GLY A 142 -7.18 -7.85 14.27
C GLY A 142 -7.00 -8.20 12.81
N LYS A 143 -6.30 -7.38 12.05
CA LYS A 143 -6.03 -7.64 10.63
C LYS A 143 -5.02 -8.76 10.46
N LYS A 144 -5.08 -9.44 9.31
CA LYS A 144 -4.10 -10.46 8.94
C LYS A 144 -2.82 -9.76 8.51
N ILE A 145 -1.70 -10.17 9.07
CA ILE A 145 -0.42 -9.48 8.86
C ILE A 145 0.62 -10.46 8.32
N ILE A 146 1.29 -10.07 7.25
CA ILE A 146 2.43 -10.78 6.70
C ILE A 146 3.65 -9.93 6.99
N LEU A 147 4.52 -10.39 7.89
CA LEU A 147 5.76 -9.69 8.21
C LEU A 147 6.88 -10.20 7.32
N LEU A 148 7.52 -9.29 6.62
CA LEU A 148 8.67 -9.59 5.79
C LEU A 148 9.95 -9.31 6.56
N GLU A 149 10.95 -10.15 6.37
CA GLU A 149 12.27 -9.95 6.94
C GLU A 149 13.07 -8.98 6.06
N ARG A 150 13.83 -8.13 6.73
CA ARG A 150 14.68 -7.14 6.10
C ARG A 150 15.83 -7.77 5.31
#